data_b26b13b61cfd8bc11d5c43faff244c58
#
_entry.id   b26b13b61cfd8bc11d5c43faff244c58
#
_cell.length_a   1.000
_cell.length_b   1.000
_cell.length_c   1.000
_cell.angle_alpha   90.00
_cell.angle_beta   90.00
_cell.angle_gamma   90.00
#
_symmetry.space_group_name_H-M   'P 1'
#
loop_
_entity.id
_entity.type
_entity.pdbx_description
1 polymer ?
#
loop_
_entity_poly.entity_id
_entity_poly.type
_entity_poly.pdbx_seq_one_letter_code
_entity_poly.pdbx_strand_id
1 'polypeptide(L)'
;MTHYQITGRLVHRLKRLLPLAVLIVAACDDPFGPAVWDATPDTVLIFSASRGEYVGRPSAVDITVTPFVAALPIESPAVTGNWDIVLTDDESGLALAPSSAFAGLESRARVGVLPGRSLDEVTEAPRDTTAFTVEPLPLRAGDVYVVRSRRATCPGGVSAGFIYAKLRAVEINVAAGTFRFEIVRNPFCNNRSFVPPEA
;
A
#
# COMPACT_ATOMS: atom_id res chain seq x y z
N MET A 1 42.66 -63.25 -25.57
CA MET A 1 42.02 -62.12 -26.28
C MET A 1 40.57 -62.14 -25.92
N THR A 2 40.17 -61.31 -24.95
CA THR A 2 38.79 -61.30 -24.40
C THR A 2 38.20 -59.91 -24.65
N HIS A 3 37.30 -59.82 -25.68
CA HIS A 3 36.58 -58.58 -25.95
C HIS A 3 35.40 -58.44 -24.99
N TYR A 4 35.41 -57.36 -24.19
CA TYR A 4 34.32 -56.98 -23.34
C TYR A 4 33.21 -56.28 -24.13
N GLN A 5 32.04 -56.86 -24.17
CA GLN A 5 30.80 -56.22 -24.68
C GLN A 5 30.12 -55.49 -23.54
N ILE A 6 30.36 -54.17 -23.41
CA ILE A 6 29.63 -53.29 -22.49
C ILE A 6 29.06 -52.10 -23.28
N THR A 7 28.04 -52.31 -24.06
CA THR A 7 27.39 -51.17 -24.73
C THR A 7 25.84 -51.21 -24.79
N GLY A 8 25.21 -52.27 -24.25
CA GLY A 8 23.76 -52.43 -24.45
C GLY A 8 22.83 -51.95 -23.31
N ARG A 9 23.33 -51.72 -22.08
CA ARG A 9 22.45 -51.45 -20.92
C ARG A 9 22.36 -49.99 -20.44
N LEU A 10 23.26 -49.15 -20.87
CA LEU A 10 23.28 -47.75 -20.43
C LEU A 10 22.27 -46.86 -21.17
N VAL A 11 22.05 -47.17 -22.46
CA VAL A 11 21.16 -46.34 -23.32
C VAL A 11 19.67 -46.50 -22.96
N HIS A 12 19.26 -47.66 -22.41
CA HIS A 12 17.85 -47.86 -22.05
C HIS A 12 17.45 -47.21 -20.73
N ARG A 13 18.38 -46.93 -19.82
CA ARG A 13 18.09 -46.21 -18.57
C ARG A 13 18.02 -44.71 -18.78
N LEU A 14 18.73 -44.16 -19.75
CA LEU A 14 18.70 -42.72 -20.05
C LEU A 14 17.39 -42.27 -20.70
N LYS A 15 16.75 -43.16 -21.50
CA LYS A 15 15.47 -42.87 -22.17
C LYS A 15 14.28 -42.80 -21.20
N ARG A 16 14.37 -43.37 -19.99
CA ARG A 16 13.30 -43.34 -18.98
C ARG A 16 13.38 -42.11 -18.02
N LEU A 17 14.54 -41.44 -17.99
CA LEU A 17 14.71 -40.26 -17.14
C LEU A 17 14.38 -38.94 -17.87
N LEU A 18 14.33 -38.95 -19.20
CA LEU A 18 14.02 -37.77 -19.99
C LEU A 18 12.59 -37.20 -19.77
N PRO A 19 11.53 -38.04 -19.70
CA PRO A 19 10.18 -37.49 -19.40
C PRO A 19 10.01 -36.94 -17.99
N LEU A 20 10.80 -37.37 -17.03
CA LEU A 20 10.72 -36.88 -15.66
C LEU A 20 11.38 -35.49 -15.52
N ALA A 21 12.45 -35.22 -16.28
CA ALA A 21 13.10 -33.93 -16.29
C ALA A 21 12.26 -32.85 -16.98
N VAL A 22 11.47 -33.20 -18.00
CA VAL A 22 10.58 -32.26 -18.69
C VAL A 22 9.35 -31.88 -17.83
N LEU A 23 8.88 -32.77 -16.98
CA LEU A 23 7.77 -32.47 -16.04
C LEU A 23 8.15 -31.52 -14.91
N ILE A 24 9.43 -31.45 -14.53
CA ILE A 24 9.91 -30.55 -13.47
C ILE A 24 10.04 -29.11 -13.99
N VAL A 25 10.30 -28.92 -15.29
CA VAL A 25 10.43 -27.58 -15.89
C VAL A 25 9.06 -26.92 -16.15
N ALA A 26 8.00 -27.70 -16.28
CA ALA A 26 6.65 -27.18 -16.52
C ALA A 26 5.90 -26.77 -15.24
N ALA A 27 6.49 -26.99 -14.05
CA ALA A 27 5.89 -26.65 -12.76
C ALA A 27 6.54 -25.44 -12.06
N CYS A 28 7.41 -24.70 -12.74
CA CYS A 28 7.84 -23.40 -12.27
C CYS A 28 6.80 -22.38 -12.74
N ASP A 29 5.74 -22.19 -11.98
CA ASP A 29 5.10 -20.88 -11.91
C ASP A 29 6.23 -19.89 -11.68
N ASP A 30 6.33 -18.86 -12.50
CA ASP A 30 7.35 -17.83 -12.37
C ASP A 30 7.18 -17.15 -11.00
N PRO A 31 8.04 -17.45 -10.01
CA PRO A 31 7.90 -16.84 -8.67
C PRO A 31 8.17 -15.33 -8.72
N PHE A 32 8.57 -14.81 -9.89
CA PHE A 32 8.82 -13.41 -10.19
C PHE A 32 7.80 -12.83 -11.19
N GLY A 33 6.76 -13.58 -11.53
CA GLY A 33 5.64 -13.07 -12.32
C GLY A 33 5.09 -11.77 -11.73
N PRO A 34 4.56 -10.85 -12.54
CA PRO A 34 4.04 -9.60 -12.02
C PRO A 34 2.98 -9.90 -10.96
N ALA A 35 3.24 -9.48 -9.73
CA ALA A 35 2.32 -9.71 -8.64
C ALA A 35 1.01 -8.98 -8.92
N VAL A 36 -0.04 -9.73 -9.18
CA VAL A 36 -1.39 -9.20 -9.42
C VAL A 36 -1.94 -8.69 -8.10
N TRP A 37 -2.53 -7.50 -8.11
CA TRP A 37 -3.21 -6.92 -6.98
C TRP A 37 -4.53 -6.28 -7.44
N ASP A 38 -5.49 -6.14 -6.51
CA ASP A 38 -6.78 -5.56 -6.79
C ASP A 38 -6.74 -4.05 -6.56
N ALA A 39 -7.13 -3.27 -7.59
CA ALA A 39 -7.26 -1.82 -7.52
C ALA A 39 -8.69 -1.37 -7.16
N THR A 40 -9.57 -2.28 -6.76
CA THR A 40 -10.91 -1.92 -6.27
C THR A 40 -10.77 -1.03 -5.04
N PRO A 41 -11.41 0.15 -5.02
CA PRO A 41 -11.32 1.05 -3.89
C PRO A 41 -11.97 0.46 -2.63
N ASP A 42 -11.25 0.51 -1.51
CA ASP A 42 -11.83 0.29 -0.19
C ASP A 42 -12.55 1.57 0.28
N THR A 43 -13.66 1.43 1.00
CA THR A 43 -14.34 2.56 1.65
C THR A 43 -13.99 2.61 3.14
N VAL A 44 -13.45 3.73 3.58
CA VAL A 44 -13.00 3.93 4.97
C VAL A 44 -13.73 5.14 5.57
N LEU A 45 -14.11 5.02 6.85
CA LEU A 45 -14.64 6.11 7.68
C LEU A 45 -13.70 6.35 8.85
N ILE A 46 -13.25 7.58 9.03
CA ILE A 46 -12.46 8.02 10.18
C ILE A 46 -13.08 9.25 10.84
N PHE A 47 -12.74 9.43 12.11
CA PHE A 47 -13.23 10.47 12.99
C PHE A 47 -12.09 11.41 13.36
N SER A 48 -12.39 12.68 13.61
CA SER A 48 -11.36 13.64 13.99
C SER A 48 -10.72 13.27 15.34
N ALA A 49 -9.40 13.12 15.32
CA ALA A 49 -8.61 12.89 16.54
C ALA A 49 -8.58 14.09 17.48
N SER A 50 -8.94 15.28 16.99
CA SER A 50 -8.98 16.51 17.77
C SER A 50 -10.23 16.62 18.65
N ARG A 51 -11.23 15.73 18.49
CA ARG A 51 -12.50 15.76 19.19
C ARG A 51 -12.58 14.71 20.28
N GLY A 52 -12.73 15.14 21.53
CA GLY A 52 -12.74 14.26 22.69
C GLY A 52 -13.87 13.23 22.70
N GLU A 53 -15.02 13.52 22.04
CA GLU A 53 -16.12 12.55 21.90
C GLU A 53 -15.80 11.34 21.03
N TYR A 54 -14.70 11.40 20.27
CA TYR A 54 -14.26 10.28 19.39
C TYR A 54 -13.08 9.49 19.93
N VAL A 55 -12.69 9.69 21.18
CA VAL A 55 -11.65 8.88 21.83
C VAL A 55 -11.97 7.39 21.67
N GLY A 56 -11.01 6.62 21.16
CA GLY A 56 -11.16 5.19 20.86
C GLY A 56 -11.87 4.87 19.54
N ARG A 57 -12.31 5.87 18.78
CA ARG A 57 -12.82 5.65 17.40
C ARG A 57 -11.68 5.69 16.41
N PRO A 58 -11.80 5.01 15.26
CA PRO A 58 -10.80 5.09 14.20
C PRO A 58 -10.58 6.55 13.75
N SER A 59 -9.39 7.08 13.94
CA SER A 59 -9.03 8.45 13.59
C SER A 59 -7.87 8.53 12.60
N ALA A 60 -7.12 7.44 12.45
CA ALA A 60 -5.96 7.34 11.59
C ALA A 60 -6.03 6.13 10.66
N VAL A 61 -5.16 6.11 9.67
CA VAL A 61 -5.07 5.05 8.67
C VAL A 61 -3.63 4.56 8.52
N ASP A 62 -3.45 3.25 8.59
CA ASP A 62 -2.24 2.55 8.22
C ASP A 62 -2.40 1.95 6.82
N ILE A 63 -1.64 2.44 5.85
CA ILE A 63 -1.66 1.91 4.48
C ILE A 63 -0.62 0.82 4.24
N THR A 64 0.17 0.45 5.25
CA THR A 64 1.21 -0.57 5.11
C THR A 64 0.72 -1.98 5.41
N VAL A 65 -0.43 -2.14 6.05
CA VAL A 65 -1.04 -3.43 6.40
C VAL A 65 -1.66 -4.09 5.17
N THR A 66 -1.55 -5.40 5.05
CA THR A 66 -2.18 -6.21 4.00
C THR A 66 -3.19 -7.18 4.63
N PRO A 67 -4.27 -7.55 3.91
CA PRO A 67 -4.65 -7.14 2.55
C PRO A 67 -5.36 -5.78 2.46
N PHE A 68 -5.89 -5.25 3.57
CA PHE A 68 -6.71 -4.03 3.61
C PHE A 68 -5.99 -2.91 4.34
N VAL A 69 -6.39 -1.66 4.10
CA VAL A 69 -5.97 -0.54 4.94
C VAL A 69 -6.59 -0.67 6.33
N ALA A 70 -5.82 -0.36 7.36
CA ALA A 70 -6.32 -0.40 8.72
C ALA A 70 -6.70 1.01 9.20
N ALA A 71 -7.95 1.16 9.67
CA ALA A 71 -8.40 2.36 10.38
C ALA A 71 -8.21 2.15 11.89
N LEU A 72 -7.47 3.03 12.55
CA LEU A 72 -6.94 2.85 13.91
C LEU A 72 -7.25 4.05 14.81
N PRO A 73 -7.54 3.83 16.11
CA PRO A 73 -7.58 4.89 17.10
C PRO A 73 -6.14 5.26 17.50
N ILE A 74 -5.72 6.51 17.32
CA ILE A 74 -4.33 6.94 17.59
C ILE A 74 -4.00 6.99 19.09
N GLU A 75 -4.99 7.07 19.96
CA GLU A 75 -4.83 7.12 21.42
C GLU A 75 -4.41 5.77 22.01
N SER A 76 -4.53 4.69 21.23
CA SER A 76 -4.09 3.36 21.68
C SER A 76 -2.57 3.28 21.67
N PRO A 77 -1.91 3.00 22.81
CA PRO A 77 -0.46 2.85 22.89
C PRO A 77 0.08 1.77 21.93
N ALA A 78 -0.74 0.75 21.64
CA ALA A 78 -0.37 -0.36 20.75
C ALA A 78 -0.19 0.07 19.29
N VAL A 79 -0.76 1.21 18.88
CA VAL A 79 -0.68 1.72 17.51
C VAL A 79 0.16 2.99 17.39
N THR A 80 0.82 3.44 18.46
CA THR A 80 1.68 4.61 18.43
C THR A 80 2.75 4.49 17.34
N GLY A 81 2.74 5.45 16.39
CA GLY A 81 3.65 5.44 15.25
C GLY A 81 3.34 4.42 14.16
N ASN A 82 2.29 3.60 14.29
CA ASN A 82 1.91 2.57 13.32
C ASN A 82 0.78 3.01 12.37
N TRP A 83 0.72 4.28 12.05
CA TRP A 83 -0.24 4.86 11.11
C TRP A 83 0.44 5.89 10.21
N ASP A 84 -0.17 6.21 9.08
CA ASP A 84 0.42 7.07 8.06
C ASP A 84 -0.24 8.44 7.99
N ILE A 85 -1.57 8.49 8.08
CA ILE A 85 -2.37 9.73 8.07
C ILE A 85 -3.41 9.69 9.17
N VAL A 86 -3.79 10.87 9.65
CA VAL A 86 -4.85 11.06 10.67
C VAL A 86 -5.76 12.21 10.25
N LEU A 87 -7.02 12.12 10.62
CA LEU A 87 -7.97 13.22 10.49
C LEU A 87 -7.83 14.17 11.69
N THR A 88 -7.53 15.42 11.39
CA THR A 88 -7.51 16.53 12.35
C THR A 88 -8.61 17.51 12.05
N ASP A 89 -8.93 18.34 13.03
CA ASP A 89 -9.94 19.40 12.95
C ASP A 89 -9.40 20.63 13.67
N ASP A 90 -9.45 21.75 13.02
CA ASP A 90 -9.09 23.06 13.56
C ASP A 90 -10.10 24.13 13.11
N GLU A 91 -9.80 25.40 13.36
CA GLU A 91 -10.66 26.52 12.98
C GLU A 91 -10.87 26.63 11.46
N SER A 92 -9.99 26.06 10.65
CA SER A 92 -10.08 26.04 9.18
C SER A 92 -10.90 24.86 8.65
N GLY A 93 -11.26 23.90 9.49
CA GLY A 93 -12.03 22.70 9.17
C GLY A 93 -11.21 21.40 9.25
N LEU A 94 -11.71 20.35 8.57
CA LEU A 94 -11.07 19.05 8.58
C LEU A 94 -9.84 19.02 7.68
N ALA A 95 -8.78 18.39 8.16
CA ALA A 95 -7.53 18.20 7.39
C ALA A 95 -6.96 16.78 7.57
N LEU A 96 -6.25 16.31 6.56
CA LEU A 96 -5.42 15.10 6.64
C LEU A 96 -4.00 15.50 7.04
N ALA A 97 -3.56 15.04 8.20
CA ALA A 97 -2.20 15.22 8.69
C ALA A 97 -1.39 13.92 8.52
N PRO A 98 -0.20 13.95 7.91
CA PRO A 98 0.68 12.79 7.90
C PRO A 98 1.29 12.58 9.29
N SER A 99 1.63 11.34 9.65
CA SER A 99 2.24 11.04 10.96
C SER A 99 3.56 11.79 11.18
N SER A 100 4.24 12.20 10.12
CA SER A 100 5.44 13.05 10.19
C SER A 100 5.17 14.48 10.67
N ALA A 101 3.93 14.93 10.72
CA ALA A 101 3.54 16.25 11.28
C ALA A 101 3.62 16.29 12.81
N PHE A 102 3.68 15.14 13.48
CA PHE A 102 3.60 15.05 14.93
C PHE A 102 4.98 14.91 15.56
N ALA A 103 5.28 15.80 16.50
CA ALA A 103 6.51 15.76 17.26
C ALA A 103 6.64 14.43 18.04
N GLY A 104 7.84 13.86 18.05
CA GLY A 104 8.11 12.59 18.75
C GLY A 104 7.80 11.33 17.93
N LEU A 105 7.24 11.46 16.73
CA LEU A 105 7.10 10.34 15.79
C LEU A 105 8.20 10.40 14.73
N GLU A 106 9.04 9.39 14.69
CA GLU A 106 10.06 9.22 13.63
C GLU A 106 9.40 8.66 12.36
N SER A 107 8.51 9.45 11.75
CA SER A 107 7.79 9.06 10.55
C SER A 107 8.28 9.79 9.31
N ARG A 108 8.21 9.12 8.16
CA ARG A 108 8.45 9.71 6.84
C ARG A 108 7.19 9.71 5.98
N ALA A 109 6.03 9.48 6.59
CA ALA A 109 4.75 9.60 5.89
C ALA A 109 4.56 11.03 5.36
N ARG A 110 3.92 11.13 4.21
CA ARG A 110 3.63 12.41 3.58
C ARG A 110 2.29 12.33 2.86
N VAL A 111 1.68 13.48 2.70
CA VAL A 111 0.43 13.61 1.95
C VAL A 111 0.61 14.67 0.86
N GLY A 112 -0.02 14.45 -0.29
CA GLY A 112 -0.10 15.41 -1.38
C GLY A 112 -1.54 15.54 -1.86
N VAL A 113 -1.85 16.63 -2.55
CA VAL A 113 -3.17 16.86 -3.15
C VAL A 113 -3.04 17.05 -4.65
N LEU A 114 -3.97 16.48 -5.40
CA LEU A 114 -4.12 16.60 -6.85
C LEU A 114 -5.50 17.21 -7.15
N PRO A 115 -5.58 18.55 -7.19
CA PRO A 115 -6.87 19.23 -7.32
C PRO A 115 -7.54 18.92 -8.66
N GLY A 116 -8.87 18.74 -8.63
CA GLY A 116 -9.71 18.59 -9.82
C GLY A 116 -9.45 17.32 -10.63
N ARG A 117 -8.77 16.32 -10.04
CA ARG A 117 -8.60 14.99 -10.65
C ARG A 117 -9.65 14.02 -10.12
N SER A 118 -10.10 13.11 -10.98
CA SER A 118 -10.85 11.94 -10.50
C SER A 118 -9.90 10.85 -9.99
N LEU A 119 -10.43 9.92 -9.19
CA LEU A 119 -9.63 8.82 -8.64
C LEU A 119 -9.01 7.97 -9.78
N ASP A 120 -9.77 7.74 -10.87
CA ASP A 120 -9.32 6.90 -11.98
C ASP A 120 -8.26 7.57 -12.86
N GLU A 121 -8.28 8.91 -12.97
CA GLU A 121 -7.27 9.66 -13.71
C GLU A 121 -5.89 9.66 -13.03
N VAL A 122 -5.84 9.37 -11.75
CA VAL A 122 -4.57 9.28 -11.02
C VAL A 122 -4.03 7.86 -11.11
N THR A 123 -3.23 7.60 -12.14
CA THR A 123 -2.65 6.28 -12.42
C THR A 123 -1.30 6.05 -11.76
N GLU A 124 -0.62 7.11 -11.31
CA GLU A 124 0.68 7.03 -10.63
C GLU A 124 0.80 8.12 -9.54
N ALA A 125 1.43 7.79 -8.41
CA ALA A 125 1.79 8.79 -7.41
C ALA A 125 2.88 9.74 -7.97
N PRO A 126 2.87 11.04 -7.61
CA PRO A 126 3.85 12.01 -8.09
C PRO A 126 5.29 11.54 -7.88
N ARG A 127 6.14 11.78 -8.88
CA ARG A 127 7.58 11.50 -8.81
C ARG A 127 8.30 12.56 -8.00
N ASP A 128 7.87 13.79 -8.19
CA ASP A 128 8.45 14.92 -7.48
C ASP A 128 8.06 14.86 -6.01
N THR A 129 9.06 14.84 -5.15
CA THR A 129 8.87 14.85 -3.69
C THR A 129 8.29 16.16 -3.19
N THR A 130 8.39 17.25 -3.97
CA THR A 130 7.78 18.55 -3.64
C THR A 130 6.26 18.56 -3.76
N ALA A 131 5.67 17.56 -4.46
CA ALA A 131 4.23 17.36 -4.51
C ALA A 131 3.66 16.83 -3.18
N PHE A 132 4.53 16.46 -2.24
CA PHE A 132 4.16 15.95 -0.93
C PHE A 132 4.59 16.92 0.18
N THR A 133 3.74 17.06 1.19
CA THR A 133 4.02 17.86 2.37
C THR A 133 4.05 17.02 3.65
N VAL A 134 4.64 17.57 4.70
CA VAL A 134 4.52 17.12 6.09
C VAL A 134 3.43 17.89 6.85
N GLU A 135 2.95 19.00 6.29
CA GLU A 135 1.91 19.81 6.89
C GLU A 135 0.53 19.19 6.65
N PRO A 136 -0.43 19.39 7.56
CA PRO A 136 -1.82 19.00 7.37
C PRO A 136 -2.40 19.64 6.10
N LEU A 137 -3.11 18.87 5.29
CA LEU A 137 -3.80 19.34 4.09
C LEU A 137 -5.31 19.44 4.34
N PRO A 138 -5.92 20.64 4.14
CA PRO A 138 -7.35 20.80 4.23
C PRO A 138 -8.10 19.86 3.30
N LEU A 139 -9.19 19.26 3.80
CA LEU A 139 -10.06 18.41 2.99
C LEU A 139 -10.97 19.25 2.11
N ARG A 140 -11.03 18.91 0.82
CA ARG A 140 -11.92 19.53 -0.16
C ARG A 140 -12.62 18.47 -0.98
N ALA A 141 -13.91 18.68 -1.23
CA ALA A 141 -14.68 17.83 -2.14
C ALA A 141 -14.12 17.95 -3.56
N GLY A 142 -14.01 16.81 -4.25
CA GLY A 142 -13.53 16.76 -5.64
C GLY A 142 -12.01 16.70 -5.79
N ASP A 143 -11.24 16.78 -4.70
CA ASP A 143 -9.80 16.59 -4.74
C ASP A 143 -9.42 15.11 -4.50
N VAL A 144 -8.34 14.69 -5.17
CA VAL A 144 -7.67 13.41 -4.88
C VAL A 144 -6.44 13.69 -4.04
N TYR A 145 -6.30 12.94 -2.96
CA TYR A 145 -5.11 12.98 -2.11
C TYR A 145 -4.24 11.76 -2.40
N VAL A 146 -2.93 11.94 -2.34
CA VAL A 146 -1.97 10.85 -2.48
C VAL A 146 -1.16 10.75 -1.19
N VAL A 147 -1.07 9.55 -0.65
CA VAL A 147 -0.35 9.25 0.58
C VAL A 147 0.89 8.44 0.23
N ARG A 148 2.03 8.85 0.77
CA ARG A 148 3.24 8.04 0.88
C ARG A 148 3.38 7.59 2.33
N SER A 149 3.48 6.30 2.56
CA SER A 149 3.54 5.74 3.91
C SER A 149 4.79 6.19 4.69
N ARG A 150 4.79 5.92 5.98
CA ARG A 150 6.02 5.72 6.76
C ARG A 150 6.88 4.63 6.11
N ARG A 151 8.13 4.45 6.56
CA ARG A 151 8.92 3.30 6.10
C ARG A 151 8.24 2.00 6.52
N ALA A 152 8.05 1.11 5.55
CA ALA A 152 7.49 -0.22 5.74
C ALA A 152 8.53 -1.29 5.41
N THR A 153 8.43 -2.44 6.06
CA THR A 153 9.16 -3.63 5.63
C THR A 153 8.54 -4.15 4.35
N CYS A 154 9.35 -4.24 3.30
CA CYS A 154 8.88 -4.71 2.00
C CYS A 154 8.71 -6.23 1.98
N PRO A 155 7.78 -6.78 1.17
CA PRO A 155 7.70 -8.21 0.92
C PRO A 155 9.07 -8.77 0.51
N GLY A 156 9.43 -9.93 1.07
CA GLY A 156 10.76 -10.52 0.88
C GLY A 156 11.83 -10.07 1.89
N GLY A 157 11.53 -9.13 2.80
CA GLY A 157 12.36 -8.80 3.97
C GLY A 157 13.70 -8.11 3.68
N VAL A 158 14.01 -7.76 2.43
CA VAL A 158 15.35 -7.36 2.00
C VAL A 158 15.61 -5.86 2.11
N SER A 159 14.55 -5.04 2.16
CA SER A 159 14.67 -3.58 2.25
C SER A 159 13.44 -2.93 2.87
N ALA A 160 13.62 -1.75 3.44
CA ALA A 160 12.51 -0.90 3.83
C ALA A 160 12.18 0.08 2.69
N GLY A 161 10.90 0.27 2.41
CA GLY A 161 10.41 1.12 1.34
C GLY A 161 9.19 1.93 1.74
N PHE A 162 8.52 2.48 0.76
CA PHE A 162 7.29 3.25 0.91
C PHE A 162 6.16 2.58 0.14
N ILE A 163 4.99 2.52 0.75
CA ILE A 163 3.73 2.17 0.12
C ILE A 163 3.05 3.47 -0.33
N TYR A 164 2.37 3.43 -1.46
CA TYR A 164 1.60 4.57 -1.97
C TYR A 164 0.12 4.22 -2.03
N ALA A 165 -0.70 5.21 -1.68
CA ALA A 165 -2.15 5.13 -1.84
C ALA A 165 -2.69 6.44 -2.43
N LYS A 166 -3.80 6.35 -3.14
CA LYS A 166 -4.63 7.49 -3.56
C LYS A 166 -5.99 7.38 -2.89
N LEU A 167 -6.57 8.51 -2.52
CA LEU A 167 -7.89 8.54 -1.91
C LEU A 167 -8.69 9.75 -2.40
N ARG A 168 -10.02 9.63 -2.43
CA ARG A 168 -10.94 10.74 -2.68
C ARG A 168 -12.04 10.79 -1.64
N ALA A 169 -12.51 11.99 -1.36
CA ALA A 169 -13.64 12.21 -0.49
C ALA A 169 -14.91 11.62 -1.08
N VAL A 170 -15.62 10.79 -0.30
CA VAL A 170 -17.02 10.42 -0.51
C VAL A 170 -17.91 11.36 0.29
N GLU A 171 -17.51 11.66 1.53
CA GLU A 171 -18.25 12.55 2.42
C GLU A 171 -17.29 13.26 3.38
N ILE A 172 -17.38 14.57 3.43
CA ILE A 172 -16.69 15.43 4.40
C ILE A 172 -17.76 16.07 5.28
N ASN A 173 -17.87 15.64 6.52
CA ASN A 173 -18.83 16.20 7.46
C ASN A 173 -18.09 17.00 8.55
N VAL A 174 -17.90 18.30 8.29
CA VAL A 174 -17.19 19.19 9.21
C VAL A 174 -17.92 19.30 10.54
N ALA A 175 -19.27 19.38 10.52
CA ALA A 175 -20.06 19.50 11.75
C ALA A 175 -19.89 18.26 12.65
N ALA A 176 -19.90 17.07 12.05
CA ALA A 176 -19.68 15.81 12.76
C ALA A 176 -18.20 15.46 12.96
N GLY A 177 -17.24 16.17 12.35
CA GLY A 177 -15.83 15.81 12.44
C GLY A 177 -15.52 14.45 11.83
N THR A 178 -16.17 14.08 10.72
CA THR A 178 -16.00 12.78 10.09
C THR A 178 -15.61 12.89 8.63
N PHE A 179 -14.84 11.92 8.18
CA PHE A 179 -14.39 11.81 6.80
C PHE A 179 -14.57 10.37 6.29
N ARG A 180 -15.41 10.21 5.27
CA ARG A 180 -15.56 8.97 4.53
C ARG A 180 -14.91 9.14 3.16
N PHE A 181 -14.09 8.19 2.78
CA PHE A 181 -13.33 8.24 1.53
C PHE A 181 -13.19 6.84 0.90
N GLU A 182 -12.96 6.82 -0.39
CA GLU A 182 -12.46 5.67 -1.11
C GLU A 182 -10.94 5.74 -1.19
N ILE A 183 -10.28 4.59 -1.06
CA ILE A 183 -8.82 4.49 -1.11
C ILE A 183 -8.40 3.31 -1.98
N VAL A 184 -7.43 3.55 -2.86
CA VAL A 184 -6.73 2.53 -3.62
C VAL A 184 -5.27 2.54 -3.20
N ARG A 185 -4.74 1.39 -2.88
CA ARG A 185 -3.36 1.23 -2.43
C ARG A 185 -2.60 0.27 -3.34
N ASN A 186 -1.38 0.62 -3.72
CA ASN A 186 -0.44 -0.34 -4.29
C ASN A 186 0.27 -1.08 -3.14
N PRO A 187 0.16 -2.41 -3.02
CA PRO A 187 0.77 -3.15 -1.92
C PRO A 187 2.30 -3.32 -2.04
N PHE A 188 2.89 -2.94 -3.19
CA PHE A 188 4.31 -3.14 -3.44
C PHE A 188 5.13 -1.91 -3.09
N CYS A 189 6.17 -2.13 -2.28
CA CYS A 189 7.08 -1.07 -1.87
C CYS A 189 7.73 -0.38 -3.06
N ASN A 190 7.83 0.95 -2.96
CA ASN A 190 8.46 1.84 -3.94
C ASN A 190 7.82 1.81 -5.34
N ASN A 191 6.72 1.08 -5.51
CA ASN A 191 5.94 1.10 -6.72
C ASN A 191 4.85 2.18 -6.60
N ARG A 192 4.91 3.18 -7.48
CA ARG A 192 3.98 4.31 -7.49
C ARG A 192 2.77 4.11 -8.39
N SER A 193 2.72 3.06 -9.19
CA SER A 193 1.57 2.76 -10.06
C SER A 193 0.33 2.47 -9.23
N PHE A 194 -0.79 3.02 -9.65
CA PHE A 194 -2.12 2.67 -9.14
C PHE A 194 -2.92 1.82 -10.14
N VAL A 195 -2.24 1.34 -11.16
CA VAL A 195 -2.78 0.40 -12.15
C VAL A 195 -2.11 -0.95 -11.91
N PRO A 196 -2.89 -2.01 -11.65
CA PRO A 196 -2.35 -3.36 -11.58
C PRO A 196 -1.66 -3.74 -12.89
N PRO A 197 -0.64 -4.59 -12.87
CA PRO A 197 -0.09 -5.16 -14.10
C PRO A 197 -1.16 -6.00 -14.80
N GLU A 198 -1.15 -5.98 -16.12
CA GLU A 198 -1.99 -6.88 -16.93
C GLU A 198 -1.57 -8.33 -16.63
N ALA A 199 -2.57 -9.22 -16.48
CA ALA A 199 -2.37 -10.64 -16.21
C ALA A 199 -1.98 -11.42 -17.47
#